data_159f4557df55e73b36f2745735d971a3
#
_entry.id   159f4557df55e73b36f2745735d971a3
#
_cell.length_a   1.000
_cell.length_b   1.000
_cell.length_c   1.000
_cell.angle_alpha   90.00
_cell.angle_beta   90.00
_cell.angle_gamma   90.00
#
_symmetry.space_group_name_H-M   'P 1'
#
loop_
_entity.id
_entity.type
_entity.pdbx_description
1 polymer ?
#
loop_
_entity_poly.entity_id
_entity_poly.type
_entity_poly.pdbx_seq_one_letter_code
_entity_poly.pdbx_strand_id
1 'polypeptide(L)'
;VKTDSIFYRLFQQFPSIFFELIDNPPETANIYQFASVEIKQTAFRIDGVFLPIQDETKPIYFVEVQFQADVDIYLRLISEITLYLRQNKRQNPWRGVVIYPYRQIDTAEKADFLELFESQRIKIIYLNELGEAGSLPIGIATIKLVIEAEDTAINTAKELINRTQQAQNLQLPQQQLLELIETILVYKFPQMSRQEIEAMFGLSELKQTRVYQEAKEEGKLEGEQEGKQKAKLEAIPKLLALGLTVEQIAQALDLDVTEVQQVAGL
;
A
#
# COMPACT_ATOMS: atom_id res chain seq x y z
N VAL A 1 -8.40 0.66 -6.08
CA VAL A 1 -7.78 0.95 -4.77
C VAL A 1 -6.32 0.60 -4.87
N LYS A 2 -5.44 1.55 -4.62
CA LYS A 2 -4.00 1.32 -4.62
C LYS A 2 -3.62 0.54 -3.35
N THR A 3 -3.75 -0.77 -3.41
CA THR A 3 -3.46 -1.68 -2.27
C THR A 3 -2.02 -1.53 -1.79
N ASP A 4 -1.10 -1.22 -2.71
CA ASP A 4 0.31 -0.92 -2.42
C ASP A 4 0.43 0.24 -1.40
N SER A 5 -0.42 1.27 -1.51
CA SER A 5 -0.42 2.40 -0.59
C SER A 5 -0.87 2.02 0.83
N ILE A 6 -1.77 1.03 1.00
CA ILE A 6 -2.17 0.54 2.31
C ILE A 6 -0.98 -0.13 3.00
N PHE A 7 -0.30 -1.05 2.31
CA PHE A 7 0.86 -1.76 2.86
C PHE A 7 2.04 -0.83 3.13
N TYR A 8 2.27 0.16 2.26
CA TYR A 8 3.28 1.18 2.52
C TYR A 8 3.01 1.91 3.83
N ARG A 9 1.79 2.45 4.02
CA ARG A 9 1.40 3.14 5.27
C ARG A 9 1.46 2.20 6.47
N LEU A 10 1.00 0.97 6.30
CA LEU A 10 1.01 -0.05 7.33
C LEU A 10 2.43 -0.31 7.82
N PHE A 11 3.38 -0.57 6.95
CA PHE A 11 4.76 -0.84 7.34
C PHE A 11 5.52 0.41 7.80
N GLN A 12 5.13 1.59 7.34
CA GLN A 12 5.65 2.85 7.83
C GLN A 12 5.24 3.13 9.28
N GLN A 13 3.98 2.88 9.61
CA GLN A 13 3.43 3.13 10.93
C GLN A 13 3.70 1.97 11.91
N PHE A 14 3.69 0.75 11.41
CA PHE A 14 3.78 -0.49 12.21
C PHE A 14 4.85 -1.44 11.66
N PRO A 15 6.13 -1.04 11.65
CA PRO A 15 7.22 -1.84 11.07
C PRO A 15 7.39 -3.20 11.77
N SER A 16 7.01 -3.32 13.04
CA SER A 16 7.05 -4.58 13.79
C SER A 16 6.21 -5.70 13.16
N ILE A 17 5.07 -5.35 12.53
CA ILE A 17 4.20 -6.32 11.87
C ILE A 17 4.89 -6.95 10.65
N PHE A 18 5.72 -6.18 9.92
CA PHE A 18 6.53 -6.73 8.84
C PHE A 18 7.50 -7.79 9.36
N PHE A 19 8.21 -7.51 10.44
CA PHE A 19 9.18 -8.47 11.01
C PHE A 19 8.48 -9.71 11.53
N GLU A 20 7.35 -9.59 12.18
CA GLU A 20 6.51 -10.72 12.60
C GLU A 20 6.05 -11.55 11.38
N LEU A 21 5.65 -10.91 10.28
CA LEU A 21 5.20 -11.57 9.04
C LEU A 21 6.32 -12.41 8.38
N ILE A 22 7.58 -12.02 8.57
CA ILE A 22 8.75 -12.77 8.06
C ILE A 22 9.37 -13.71 9.11
N ASP A 23 8.65 -14.01 10.19
CA ASP A 23 9.08 -14.88 11.31
C ASP A 23 10.29 -14.34 12.08
N ASN A 24 10.45 -13.03 12.15
CA ASN A 24 11.43 -12.36 13.00
C ASN A 24 10.74 -11.76 14.24
N PRO A 25 11.47 -11.62 15.38
CA PRO A 25 10.92 -10.92 16.53
C PRO A 25 10.48 -9.49 16.17
N PRO A 26 9.28 -9.04 16.61
CA PRO A 26 8.77 -7.70 16.30
C PRO A 26 9.70 -6.56 16.73
N GLU A 27 10.47 -6.77 17.81
CA GLU A 27 11.47 -5.82 18.34
C GLU A 27 12.59 -5.53 17.32
N THR A 28 12.78 -6.42 16.35
CA THR A 28 13.74 -6.21 15.25
C THR A 28 13.47 -4.88 14.54
N ALA A 29 12.22 -4.44 14.49
CA ALA A 29 11.85 -3.16 13.90
C ALA A 29 12.60 -1.95 14.49
N ASN A 30 12.97 -2.02 15.76
CA ASN A 30 13.61 -0.88 16.47
C ASN A 30 14.99 -0.50 15.90
N ILE A 31 15.63 -1.40 15.18
CA ILE A 31 16.94 -1.16 14.53
C ILE A 31 16.83 -0.87 13.04
N TYR A 32 15.60 -0.68 12.51
CA TYR A 32 15.35 -0.39 11.11
C TYR A 32 14.59 0.90 10.90
N GLN A 33 14.86 1.55 9.79
CA GLN A 33 14.07 2.65 9.25
C GLN A 33 13.36 2.18 7.98
N PHE A 34 12.06 2.41 7.88
CA PHE A 34 11.28 2.15 6.68
C PHE A 34 11.26 3.37 5.75
N ALA A 35 11.45 3.16 4.46
CA ALA A 35 11.40 4.20 3.44
C ALA A 35 10.87 3.66 2.11
N SER A 36 10.21 4.50 1.31
CA SER A 36 10.05 4.27 -0.12
C SER A 36 11.25 4.84 -0.85
N VAL A 37 11.73 4.15 -1.85
CA VAL A 37 12.94 4.56 -2.58
C VAL A 37 12.66 4.62 -4.07
N GLU A 38 12.85 5.81 -4.67
CA GLU A 38 12.89 5.95 -6.11
C GLU A 38 14.31 5.71 -6.62
N ILE A 39 14.44 4.86 -7.63
CA ILE A 39 15.71 4.62 -8.30
C ILE A 39 15.89 5.71 -9.37
N LYS A 40 16.77 6.68 -9.07
CA LYS A 40 17.11 7.76 -10.02
C LYS A 40 17.63 7.15 -11.32
N GLN A 41 17.19 7.67 -12.46
CA GLN A 41 17.54 7.27 -13.84
C GLN A 41 16.73 6.11 -14.44
N THR A 42 15.82 5.50 -13.70
CA THR A 42 14.88 4.50 -14.21
C THR A 42 13.49 4.82 -13.65
N ALA A 43 12.44 4.41 -14.33
CA ALA A 43 11.06 4.54 -13.82
C ALA A 43 10.74 3.51 -12.72
N PHE A 44 11.77 2.96 -12.05
CA PHE A 44 11.62 1.94 -11.02
C PHE A 44 11.41 2.58 -9.64
N ARG A 45 10.45 2.05 -8.93
CA ARG A 45 10.12 2.44 -7.56
C ARG A 45 9.95 1.17 -6.72
N ILE A 46 10.72 1.06 -5.66
CA ILE A 46 10.57 -0.01 -4.67
C ILE A 46 9.49 0.42 -3.67
N ASP A 47 8.48 -0.42 -3.46
CA ASP A 47 7.34 -0.12 -2.59
C ASP A 47 7.77 0.14 -1.14
N GLY A 48 8.70 -0.66 -0.63
CA GLY A 48 9.23 -0.45 0.71
C GLY A 48 10.63 -1.01 0.92
N VAL A 49 11.44 -0.29 1.68
CA VAL A 49 12.77 -0.71 2.06
C VAL A 49 12.96 -0.52 3.57
N PHE A 50 13.31 -1.59 4.27
CA PHE A 50 13.77 -1.51 5.65
C PHE A 50 15.29 -1.42 5.69
N LEU A 51 15.78 -0.28 6.14
CA LEU A 51 17.19 0.02 6.25
C LEU A 51 17.67 -0.13 7.69
N PRO A 52 18.71 -0.92 7.99
CA PRO A 52 19.31 -0.92 9.32
C PRO A 52 19.89 0.45 9.65
N ILE A 53 19.64 0.93 10.86
CA ILE A 53 19.98 2.31 11.27
C ILE A 53 21.50 2.46 11.47
N GLN A 54 22.17 1.50 12.10
CA GLN A 54 23.58 1.63 12.50
C GLN A 54 24.40 0.34 12.35
N ASP A 55 23.86 -0.72 11.73
CA ASP A 55 24.51 -2.03 11.68
C ASP A 55 24.62 -2.52 10.23
N GLU A 56 25.83 -2.46 9.67
CA GLU A 56 26.08 -2.92 8.30
C GLU A 56 26.06 -4.46 8.17
N THR A 57 26.04 -5.19 9.27
CA THR A 57 25.92 -6.66 9.25
C THR A 57 24.48 -7.14 9.10
N LYS A 58 23.52 -6.28 9.39
CA LYS A 58 22.09 -6.58 9.26
C LYS A 58 21.62 -6.44 7.81
N PRO A 59 20.72 -7.31 7.35
CA PRO A 59 20.24 -7.25 5.99
C PRO A 59 19.34 -6.02 5.76
N ILE A 60 19.42 -5.46 4.55
CA ILE A 60 18.40 -4.56 4.02
C ILE A 60 17.26 -5.45 3.52
N TYR A 61 16.01 -5.14 3.90
CA TYR A 61 14.83 -5.82 3.36
C TYR A 61 14.16 -4.94 2.32
N PHE A 62 13.98 -5.51 1.13
CA PHE A 62 13.22 -4.92 0.03
C PHE A 62 11.87 -5.61 -0.04
N VAL A 63 10.80 -4.83 0.02
CA VAL A 63 9.43 -5.34 0.12
C VAL A 63 8.66 -4.91 -1.11
N GLU A 64 8.04 -5.89 -1.74
CA GLU A 64 7.14 -5.70 -2.87
C GLU A 64 5.77 -6.29 -2.53
N VAL A 65 4.71 -5.52 -2.78
CA VAL A 65 3.32 -5.94 -2.50
C VAL A 65 2.60 -6.07 -3.83
N GLN A 66 2.30 -7.30 -4.23
CA GLN A 66 1.84 -7.62 -5.57
C GLN A 66 0.41 -8.15 -5.56
N PHE A 67 -0.57 -7.29 -5.89
CA PHE A 67 -1.99 -7.64 -5.95
C PHE A 67 -2.51 -7.88 -7.37
N GLN A 68 -1.66 -7.73 -8.37
CA GLN A 68 -1.95 -8.03 -9.78
C GLN A 68 -0.93 -9.02 -10.31
N ALA A 69 -1.31 -9.82 -11.31
CA ALA A 69 -0.39 -10.73 -11.95
C ALA A 69 0.70 -9.94 -12.70
N ASP A 70 1.95 -10.28 -12.46
CA ASP A 70 3.12 -9.70 -13.11
C ASP A 70 4.13 -10.82 -13.37
N VAL A 71 4.34 -11.15 -14.63
CA VAL A 71 5.24 -12.24 -15.04
C VAL A 71 6.72 -11.90 -14.85
N ASP A 72 7.05 -10.62 -14.76
CA ASP A 72 8.42 -10.11 -14.66
C ASP A 72 8.79 -9.68 -13.22
N ILE A 73 7.93 -9.90 -12.23
CA ILE A 73 8.08 -9.40 -10.87
C ILE A 73 9.44 -9.73 -10.25
N TYR A 74 9.94 -10.97 -10.38
CA TYR A 74 11.20 -11.37 -9.78
C TYR A 74 12.41 -10.75 -10.50
N LEU A 75 12.37 -10.67 -11.83
CA LEU A 75 13.41 -10.00 -12.61
C LEU A 75 13.46 -8.51 -12.30
N ARG A 76 12.29 -7.86 -12.18
CA ARG A 76 12.16 -6.46 -11.80
C ARG A 76 12.69 -6.23 -10.38
N LEU A 77 12.23 -6.99 -9.40
CA LEU A 77 12.68 -6.88 -8.00
C LEU A 77 14.20 -7.02 -7.87
N ILE A 78 14.80 -8.04 -8.51
CA ILE A 78 16.24 -8.27 -8.46
C ILE A 78 17.01 -7.12 -9.13
N SER A 79 16.50 -6.61 -10.25
CA SER A 79 17.09 -5.48 -10.95
C SER A 79 17.07 -4.22 -10.09
N GLU A 80 15.94 -3.93 -9.44
CA GLU A 80 15.77 -2.81 -8.54
C GLU A 80 16.68 -2.89 -7.32
N ILE A 81 16.76 -4.06 -6.67
CA ILE A 81 17.69 -4.32 -5.55
C ILE A 81 19.14 -4.05 -5.98
N THR A 82 19.55 -4.60 -7.12
CA THR A 82 20.94 -4.47 -7.61
C THR A 82 21.27 -3.02 -7.94
N LEU A 83 20.35 -2.30 -8.57
CA LEU A 83 20.52 -0.88 -8.88
C LEU A 83 20.59 -0.04 -7.60
N TYR A 84 19.71 -0.31 -6.63
CA TYR A 84 19.73 0.37 -5.34
C TYR A 84 21.06 0.19 -4.61
N LEU A 85 21.53 -1.07 -4.48
CA LEU A 85 22.80 -1.39 -3.81
C LEU A 85 23.97 -0.70 -4.48
N ARG A 86 24.01 -0.69 -5.83
CA ARG A 86 25.05 -0.01 -6.60
C ARG A 86 25.04 1.51 -6.41
N GLN A 87 23.86 2.14 -6.46
CA GLN A 87 23.74 3.59 -6.33
C GLN A 87 24.09 4.08 -4.92
N ASN A 88 23.70 3.34 -3.90
CA ASN A 88 23.90 3.73 -2.51
C ASN A 88 25.20 3.15 -1.92
N LYS A 89 26.01 2.40 -2.72
CA LYS A 89 27.26 1.78 -2.29
C LYS A 89 27.13 0.98 -0.99
N ARG A 90 25.96 0.33 -0.79
CA ARG A 90 25.67 -0.45 0.41
C ARG A 90 26.36 -1.79 0.36
N GLN A 91 26.96 -2.20 1.48
CA GLN A 91 27.63 -3.51 1.66
C GLN A 91 26.80 -4.47 2.52
N ASN A 92 25.68 -4.01 3.07
CA ASN A 92 24.79 -4.84 3.86
C ASN A 92 24.33 -6.09 3.08
N PRO A 93 24.17 -7.25 3.74
CA PRO A 93 23.37 -8.33 3.18
C PRO A 93 21.98 -7.79 2.79
N TRP A 94 21.32 -8.44 1.85
CA TRP A 94 19.98 -8.06 1.46
C TRP A 94 19.01 -9.25 1.46
N ARG A 95 17.73 -8.97 1.61
CA ARG A 95 16.60 -9.89 1.51
C ARG A 95 15.50 -9.23 0.68
N GLY A 96 14.89 -10.00 -0.21
CA GLY A 96 13.64 -9.62 -0.89
C GLY A 96 12.46 -10.29 -0.20
N VAL A 97 11.35 -9.58 -0.09
CA VAL A 97 10.08 -10.12 0.40
C VAL A 97 9.00 -9.72 -0.59
N VAL A 98 8.30 -10.70 -1.16
CA VAL A 98 7.15 -10.46 -2.04
C VAL A 98 5.89 -10.94 -1.34
N ILE A 99 4.91 -10.05 -1.22
CA ILE A 99 3.65 -10.31 -0.53
C ILE A 99 2.53 -10.37 -1.57
N TYR A 100 1.88 -11.50 -1.64
CA TYR A 100 0.72 -11.73 -2.51
C TYR A 100 -0.56 -11.95 -1.69
N PRO A 101 -1.73 -11.52 -2.19
CA PRO A 101 -3.00 -11.88 -1.57
C PRO A 101 -3.26 -13.38 -1.66
N TYR A 102 -3.03 -13.97 -2.84
CA TYR A 102 -3.29 -15.36 -3.18
C TYR A 102 -2.21 -15.92 -4.10
N ARG A 103 -1.93 -17.22 -4.00
CA ARG A 103 -0.93 -17.91 -4.84
C ARG A 103 -1.21 -17.79 -6.35
N GLN A 104 -2.48 -17.71 -6.76
CA GLN A 104 -2.86 -17.60 -8.16
C GLN A 104 -2.40 -16.29 -8.83
N ILE A 105 -2.10 -15.27 -8.05
CA ILE A 105 -1.56 -13.98 -8.55
C ILE A 105 -0.07 -14.11 -8.90
N ASP A 106 0.64 -15.04 -8.28
CA ASP A 106 2.06 -15.30 -8.53
C ASP A 106 2.23 -16.15 -9.80
N THR A 107 2.23 -15.48 -10.94
CA THR A 107 2.31 -16.09 -12.28
C THR A 107 3.71 -16.06 -12.88
N ALA A 108 4.69 -15.48 -12.17
CA ALA A 108 6.05 -15.33 -12.67
C ALA A 108 6.82 -16.66 -12.67
N GLU A 109 7.68 -16.84 -13.69
CA GLU A 109 8.60 -17.97 -13.76
C GLU A 109 9.67 -17.86 -12.67
N LYS A 110 9.98 -18.97 -12.01
CA LYS A 110 10.91 -19.05 -10.88
C LYS A 110 12.17 -19.84 -11.17
N ALA A 111 12.18 -20.58 -12.30
CA ALA A 111 13.27 -21.51 -12.60
C ALA A 111 14.65 -20.83 -12.62
N ASP A 112 14.74 -19.62 -13.16
CA ASP A 112 15.99 -18.85 -13.26
C ASP A 112 16.48 -18.26 -11.92
N PHE A 113 15.68 -18.37 -10.86
CA PHE A 113 15.94 -17.74 -9.55
C PHE A 113 15.85 -18.71 -8.37
N LEU A 114 15.86 -20.03 -8.62
CA LEU A 114 15.67 -21.07 -7.60
C LEU A 114 16.59 -20.91 -6.40
N GLU A 115 17.88 -20.61 -6.62
CA GLU A 115 18.85 -20.44 -5.53
C GLU A 115 18.49 -19.28 -4.59
N LEU A 116 17.82 -18.24 -5.10
CA LEU A 116 17.39 -17.10 -4.27
C LEU A 116 16.22 -17.47 -3.36
N PHE A 117 15.34 -18.35 -3.83
CA PHE A 117 14.22 -18.86 -3.03
C PHE A 117 14.69 -19.93 -2.04
N GLU A 118 15.50 -20.90 -2.47
CA GLU A 118 16.03 -21.96 -1.62
C GLU A 118 16.92 -21.42 -0.49
N SER A 119 17.74 -20.41 -0.77
CA SER A 119 18.56 -19.71 0.22
C SER A 119 17.78 -18.75 1.11
N GLN A 120 16.47 -18.62 0.93
CA GLN A 120 15.65 -17.62 1.63
C GLN A 120 16.11 -16.18 1.39
N ARG A 121 16.87 -15.94 0.31
CA ARG A 121 17.24 -14.58 -0.07
C ARG A 121 16.06 -13.78 -0.59
N ILE A 122 15.13 -14.47 -1.26
CA ILE A 122 13.80 -13.96 -1.57
C ILE A 122 12.77 -14.85 -0.87
N LYS A 123 11.94 -14.24 -0.02
CA LYS A 123 10.82 -14.89 0.66
C LYS A 123 9.52 -14.47 -0.01
N ILE A 124 8.66 -15.44 -0.30
CA ILE A 124 7.32 -15.19 -0.82
C ILE A 124 6.33 -15.47 0.30
N ILE A 125 5.37 -14.57 0.45
CA ILE A 125 4.29 -14.65 1.44
C ILE A 125 2.96 -14.59 0.71
N TYR A 126 2.12 -15.60 0.90
CA TYR A 126 0.74 -15.61 0.45
C TYR A 126 -0.17 -15.38 1.66
N LEU A 127 -0.86 -14.23 1.68
CA LEU A 127 -1.64 -13.83 2.85
C LEU A 127 -2.76 -14.80 3.19
N ASN A 128 -3.37 -15.42 2.18
CA ASN A 128 -4.42 -16.43 2.40
C ASN A 128 -3.89 -17.74 3.00
N GLU A 129 -2.60 -18.01 2.94
CA GLU A 129 -1.97 -19.25 3.45
C GLU A 129 -1.40 -19.10 4.87
N LEU A 130 -1.48 -17.91 5.49
CA LEU A 130 -0.97 -17.66 6.84
C LEU A 130 -1.74 -18.40 7.96
N GLY A 131 -2.87 -19.03 7.64
CA GLY A 131 -3.75 -19.71 8.61
C GLY A 131 -5.00 -18.90 8.95
N GLU A 132 -5.78 -19.41 9.90
CA GLU A 132 -7.03 -18.79 10.34
C GLU A 132 -6.75 -17.53 11.18
N ALA A 133 -7.48 -16.43 10.92
CA ALA A 133 -7.29 -15.15 11.60
C ALA A 133 -7.38 -15.28 13.14
N GLY A 134 -8.26 -16.16 13.64
CA GLY A 134 -8.42 -16.40 15.08
C GLY A 134 -7.17 -16.96 15.77
N SER A 135 -6.33 -17.72 15.06
CA SER A 135 -5.11 -18.35 15.60
C SER A 135 -3.85 -17.53 15.39
N LEU A 136 -3.90 -16.50 14.53
CA LEU A 136 -2.74 -15.65 14.21
C LEU A 136 -2.52 -14.57 15.27
N PRO A 137 -1.26 -14.10 15.44
CA PRO A 137 -0.99 -12.84 16.14
C PRO A 137 -1.88 -11.72 15.62
N ILE A 138 -2.34 -10.83 16.50
CA ILE A 138 -3.35 -9.82 16.14
C ILE A 138 -2.87 -8.94 14.98
N GLY A 139 -1.59 -8.56 14.96
CA GLY A 139 -1.01 -7.76 13.87
C GLY A 139 -1.14 -8.46 12.50
N ILE A 140 -0.76 -9.73 12.41
CA ILE A 140 -0.86 -10.54 11.19
C ILE A 140 -2.32 -10.77 10.79
N ALA A 141 -3.18 -11.09 11.76
CA ALA A 141 -4.62 -11.25 11.53
C ALA A 141 -5.24 -9.96 10.98
N THR A 142 -4.78 -8.80 11.44
CA THR A 142 -5.21 -7.49 10.93
C THR A 142 -4.76 -7.27 9.48
N ILE A 143 -3.54 -7.65 9.11
CA ILE A 143 -3.11 -7.61 7.70
C ILE A 143 -4.01 -8.48 6.82
N LYS A 144 -4.37 -9.67 7.27
CA LYS A 144 -5.28 -10.56 6.52
C LYS A 144 -6.63 -9.91 6.22
N LEU A 145 -7.11 -9.00 7.05
CA LEU A 145 -8.35 -8.28 6.81
C LEU A 145 -8.36 -7.56 5.45
N VAL A 146 -7.20 -7.18 4.92
CA VAL A 146 -7.09 -6.55 3.60
C VAL A 146 -7.63 -7.45 2.49
N ILE A 147 -7.41 -8.76 2.59
CA ILE A 147 -7.80 -9.75 1.57
C ILE A 147 -9.16 -10.42 1.84
N GLU A 148 -9.75 -10.23 3.02
CA GLU A 148 -11.06 -10.79 3.36
C GLU A 148 -12.14 -10.30 2.39
N ALA A 149 -13.12 -11.14 2.07
CA ALA A 149 -14.29 -10.70 1.30
C ALA A 149 -15.14 -9.70 2.11
N GLU A 150 -15.82 -8.78 1.45
CA GLU A 150 -16.54 -7.69 2.13
C GLU A 150 -17.61 -8.20 3.10
N ASP A 151 -18.29 -9.28 2.75
CA ASP A 151 -19.34 -9.90 3.57
C ASP A 151 -18.81 -10.54 4.86
N THR A 152 -17.58 -11.06 4.86
CA THR A 152 -16.92 -11.66 6.03
C THR A 152 -16.08 -10.66 6.80
N ALA A 153 -15.53 -9.65 6.12
CA ALA A 153 -14.63 -8.65 6.70
C ALA A 153 -15.22 -7.92 7.91
N ILE A 154 -16.54 -7.66 7.91
CA ILE A 154 -17.23 -7.00 9.02
C ILE A 154 -17.14 -7.86 10.30
N ASN A 155 -17.41 -9.15 10.19
CA ASN A 155 -17.36 -10.05 11.34
C ASN A 155 -15.91 -10.26 11.83
N THR A 156 -14.97 -10.46 10.89
CA THR A 156 -13.55 -10.59 11.20
C THR A 156 -13.01 -9.34 11.90
N ALA A 157 -13.39 -8.14 11.42
CA ALA A 157 -12.98 -6.89 12.05
C ALA A 157 -13.55 -6.75 13.47
N LYS A 158 -14.81 -7.08 13.71
CA LYS A 158 -15.41 -7.09 15.06
C LYS A 158 -14.68 -8.03 16.01
N GLU A 159 -14.33 -9.22 15.53
CA GLU A 159 -13.54 -10.18 16.32
C GLU A 159 -12.15 -9.61 16.65
N LEU A 160 -11.45 -9.03 15.67
CA LEU A 160 -10.13 -8.41 15.86
C LEU A 160 -10.19 -7.24 16.86
N ILE A 161 -11.21 -6.38 16.78
CA ILE A 161 -11.42 -5.30 17.73
C ILE A 161 -11.61 -5.85 19.15
N ASN A 162 -12.49 -6.85 19.31
CA ASN A 162 -12.72 -7.48 20.62
C ASN A 162 -11.43 -8.12 21.17
N ARG A 163 -10.69 -8.86 20.34
CA ARG A 163 -9.39 -9.44 20.73
C ARG A 163 -8.40 -8.36 21.17
N THR A 164 -8.34 -7.25 20.41
CA THR A 164 -7.45 -6.11 20.72
C THR A 164 -7.82 -5.47 22.05
N GLN A 165 -9.11 -5.29 22.34
CA GLN A 165 -9.60 -4.70 23.60
C GLN A 165 -9.37 -5.61 24.81
N GLN A 166 -9.41 -6.92 24.64
CA GLN A 166 -9.26 -7.88 25.72
C GLN A 166 -7.82 -8.30 26.00
N ALA A 167 -6.90 -8.05 25.07
CA ALA A 167 -5.51 -8.47 25.21
C ALA A 167 -4.76 -7.62 26.23
N GLN A 168 -4.10 -8.29 27.21
CA GLN A 168 -3.33 -7.63 28.27
C GLN A 168 -1.87 -7.38 27.89
N ASN A 169 -1.31 -8.19 26.97
CA ASN A 169 0.10 -8.12 26.55
C ASN A 169 0.19 -8.02 25.03
N LEU A 170 -0.15 -6.86 24.49
CA LEU A 170 -0.01 -6.61 23.07
C LEU A 170 1.41 -6.18 22.73
N GLN A 171 1.94 -6.66 21.62
CA GLN A 171 3.24 -6.21 21.08
C GLN A 171 3.15 -4.78 20.53
N LEU A 172 1.97 -4.37 20.07
CA LEU A 172 1.64 -3.01 19.68
C LEU A 172 0.66 -2.39 20.67
N PRO A 173 0.72 -1.07 20.90
CA PRO A 173 -0.30 -0.39 21.68
C PRO A 173 -1.70 -0.64 21.12
N GLN A 174 -2.65 -0.91 22.01
CA GLN A 174 -4.04 -1.21 21.66
C GLN A 174 -4.64 -0.18 20.68
N GLN A 175 -4.40 1.10 20.96
CA GLN A 175 -4.89 2.19 20.11
C GLN A 175 -4.36 2.09 18.67
N GLN A 176 -3.08 1.78 18.51
CA GLN A 176 -2.47 1.64 17.19
C GLN A 176 -3.07 0.48 16.37
N LEU A 177 -3.37 -0.64 17.02
CA LEU A 177 -4.03 -1.77 16.36
C LEU A 177 -5.47 -1.41 15.92
N LEU A 178 -6.20 -0.68 16.76
CA LEU A 178 -7.54 -0.20 16.41
C LEU A 178 -7.50 0.80 15.24
N GLU A 179 -6.53 1.72 15.24
CA GLU A 179 -6.29 2.65 14.11
C GLU A 179 -5.95 1.91 12.81
N LEU A 180 -5.16 0.84 12.90
CA LEU A 180 -4.84 0.01 11.74
C LEU A 180 -6.08 -0.70 11.19
N ILE A 181 -6.88 -1.31 12.05
CA ILE A 181 -8.14 -1.96 11.65
C ILE A 181 -9.05 -0.92 10.98
N GLU A 182 -9.24 0.26 11.58
CA GLU A 182 -10.01 1.35 11.00
C GLU A 182 -9.50 1.74 9.62
N THR A 183 -8.18 1.91 9.48
CA THR A 183 -7.55 2.26 8.19
C THR A 183 -7.91 1.23 7.12
N ILE A 184 -7.76 -0.06 7.42
CA ILE A 184 -8.09 -1.12 6.46
C ILE A 184 -9.58 -1.09 6.10
N LEU A 185 -10.47 -0.88 7.07
CA LEU A 185 -11.91 -0.81 6.83
C LEU A 185 -12.31 0.38 5.95
N VAL A 186 -11.71 1.55 6.16
CA VAL A 186 -11.93 2.73 5.31
C VAL A 186 -11.53 2.44 3.86
N TYR A 187 -10.40 1.79 3.63
CA TYR A 187 -9.98 1.40 2.28
C TYR A 187 -10.86 0.30 1.67
N LYS A 188 -11.34 -0.62 2.50
CA LYS A 188 -12.16 -1.76 2.06
C LYS A 188 -13.59 -1.37 1.73
N PHE A 189 -14.14 -0.40 2.45
CA PHE A 189 -15.50 0.10 2.30
C PHE A 189 -15.53 1.58 1.88
N PRO A 190 -15.05 1.92 0.67
CA PRO A 190 -14.90 3.30 0.22
C PRO A 190 -16.24 4.04 0.09
N GLN A 191 -17.36 3.31 0.01
CA GLN A 191 -18.71 3.89 -0.06
C GLN A 191 -19.31 4.19 1.32
N MET A 192 -18.71 3.68 2.40
CA MET A 192 -19.16 3.94 3.76
C MET A 192 -18.47 5.18 4.32
N SER A 193 -19.25 6.06 4.92
CA SER A 193 -18.66 7.14 5.70
C SER A 193 -17.96 6.60 6.95
N ARG A 194 -16.98 7.34 7.45
CA ARG A 194 -16.31 6.99 8.70
C ARG A 194 -17.32 6.82 9.85
N GLN A 195 -18.33 7.69 9.92
CA GLN A 195 -19.36 7.61 10.97
C GLN A 195 -20.14 6.29 10.93
N GLU A 196 -20.40 5.78 9.73
CA GLU A 196 -21.03 4.46 9.55
C GLU A 196 -20.10 3.35 9.98
N ILE A 197 -18.80 3.43 9.63
CA ILE A 197 -17.79 2.47 10.09
C ILE A 197 -17.63 2.51 11.61
N GLU A 198 -17.50 3.70 12.22
CA GLU A 198 -17.42 3.86 13.67
C GLU A 198 -18.66 3.30 14.39
N ALA A 199 -19.85 3.60 13.87
CA ALA A 199 -21.12 3.11 14.45
C ALA A 199 -21.23 1.58 14.34
N MET A 200 -20.82 1.00 13.21
CA MET A 200 -20.88 -0.44 12.97
C MET A 200 -19.95 -1.22 13.89
N PHE A 201 -18.79 -0.67 14.21
CA PHE A 201 -17.73 -1.34 14.96
C PHE A 201 -17.56 -0.84 16.39
N GLY A 202 -18.36 0.13 16.83
CA GLY A 202 -18.31 0.70 18.19
C GLY A 202 -17.03 1.47 18.48
N LEU A 203 -16.39 2.02 17.45
CA LEU A 203 -15.09 2.71 17.53
C LEU A 203 -15.22 4.21 17.89
N SER A 204 -16.31 4.61 18.56
CA SER A 204 -16.64 6.02 18.85
C SER A 204 -15.58 6.83 19.63
N GLU A 205 -14.56 6.18 20.19
CA GLU A 205 -13.48 6.83 20.90
C GLU A 205 -12.29 7.23 19.99
N LEU A 206 -12.25 6.77 18.74
CA LEU A 206 -11.16 7.05 17.80
C LEU A 206 -11.36 8.38 17.03
N LYS A 207 -12.10 9.34 17.59
CA LYS A 207 -12.52 10.58 16.93
C LYS A 207 -11.41 11.52 16.41
N GLN A 208 -10.14 11.20 16.61
CA GLN A 208 -9.02 12.08 16.26
C GLN A 208 -7.84 11.39 15.55
N THR A 209 -8.09 10.30 14.80
CA THR A 209 -6.96 9.66 14.12
C THR A 209 -6.45 10.52 12.96
N ARG A 210 -5.14 10.76 12.98
CA ARG A 210 -4.38 11.51 11.98
C ARG A 210 -4.59 10.92 10.56
N VAL A 211 -4.74 9.61 10.47
CA VAL A 211 -4.94 8.86 9.23
C VAL A 211 -6.22 9.26 8.49
N TYR A 212 -7.30 9.55 9.20
CA TYR A 212 -8.55 10.00 8.57
C TYR A 212 -8.43 11.42 8.01
N GLN A 213 -7.77 12.31 8.74
CA GLN A 213 -7.61 13.69 8.24
C GLN A 213 -6.75 13.69 6.97
N GLU A 214 -5.68 12.88 6.93
CA GLU A 214 -4.82 12.74 5.76
C GLU A 214 -5.58 12.09 4.58
N ALA A 215 -6.31 11.00 4.80
CA ALA A 215 -7.11 10.36 3.75
C ALA A 215 -8.26 11.25 3.23
N LYS A 216 -8.89 12.03 4.11
CA LYS A 216 -9.91 13.01 3.74
C LYS A 216 -9.32 14.17 2.95
N GLU A 217 -8.13 14.64 3.33
CA GLU A 217 -7.45 15.72 2.65
C GLU A 217 -6.95 15.28 1.27
N GLU A 218 -6.41 14.05 1.14
CA GLU A 218 -6.07 13.44 -0.15
C GLU A 218 -7.31 13.25 -1.04
N GLY A 219 -8.37 12.64 -0.52
CA GLY A 219 -9.61 12.42 -1.28
C GLY A 219 -10.29 13.73 -1.67
N LYS A 220 -10.17 14.79 -0.85
CA LYS A 220 -10.62 16.13 -1.21
C LYS A 220 -9.76 16.74 -2.31
N LEU A 221 -8.43 16.57 -2.23
CA LEU A 221 -7.49 17.07 -3.24
C LEU A 221 -7.68 16.35 -4.59
N GLU A 222 -7.83 15.02 -4.56
CA GLU A 222 -8.14 14.20 -5.74
C GLU A 222 -9.50 14.61 -6.34
N GLY A 223 -10.55 14.70 -5.52
CA GLY A 223 -11.88 15.14 -5.96
C GLY A 223 -11.92 16.57 -6.50
N GLU A 224 -11.13 17.49 -5.94
CA GLU A 224 -10.97 18.84 -6.49
C GLU A 224 -10.21 18.85 -7.82
N GLN A 225 -9.19 17.99 -8.00
CA GLN A 225 -8.46 17.87 -9.26
C GLN A 225 -9.33 17.22 -10.33
N GLU A 226 -10.01 16.13 -10.02
CA GLU A 226 -10.95 15.48 -10.95
C GLU A 226 -12.12 16.41 -11.30
N GLY A 227 -12.67 17.11 -10.33
CA GLY A 227 -13.72 18.10 -10.54
C GLY A 227 -13.31 19.26 -11.43
N LYS A 228 -12.09 19.78 -11.23
CA LYS A 228 -11.50 20.82 -12.09
C LYS A 228 -11.26 20.32 -13.51
N GLN A 229 -10.70 19.12 -13.67
CA GLN A 229 -10.47 18.53 -14.98
C GLN A 229 -11.80 18.28 -15.71
N LYS A 230 -12.78 17.71 -15.03
CA LYS A 230 -14.11 17.49 -15.59
C LYS A 230 -14.79 18.79 -16.00
N ALA A 231 -14.74 19.83 -15.15
CA ALA A 231 -15.28 21.14 -15.48
C ALA A 231 -14.61 21.79 -16.68
N LYS A 232 -13.28 21.66 -16.82
CA LYS A 232 -12.54 22.10 -18.00
C LYS A 232 -13.03 21.39 -19.27
N LEU A 233 -13.16 20.07 -19.24
CA LEU A 233 -13.62 19.27 -20.37
C LEU A 233 -15.09 19.62 -20.75
N GLU A 234 -15.98 19.81 -19.77
CA GLU A 234 -17.36 20.22 -19.99
C GLU A 234 -17.53 21.65 -20.52
N ALA A 235 -16.51 22.51 -20.34
CA ALA A 235 -16.50 23.86 -20.89
C ALA A 235 -16.14 23.89 -22.39
N ILE A 236 -15.39 22.90 -22.91
CA ILE A 236 -14.90 22.88 -24.31
C ILE A 236 -16.03 23.04 -25.33
N PRO A 237 -17.13 22.26 -25.30
CA PRO A 237 -18.20 22.42 -26.28
C PRO A 237 -18.87 23.82 -26.23
N LYS A 238 -18.95 24.41 -25.05
CA LYS A 238 -19.55 25.74 -24.86
C LYS A 238 -18.64 26.84 -25.44
N LEU A 239 -17.33 26.73 -25.27
CA LEU A 239 -16.37 27.68 -25.81
C LEU A 239 -16.24 27.57 -27.33
N LEU A 240 -16.32 26.36 -27.88
CA LEU A 240 -16.42 26.15 -29.34
C LEU A 240 -17.67 26.82 -29.93
N ALA A 241 -18.83 26.68 -29.25
CA ALA A 241 -20.06 27.32 -29.67
C ALA A 241 -20.02 28.87 -29.64
N LEU A 242 -19.12 29.43 -28.83
CA LEU A 242 -18.82 30.87 -28.80
C LEU A 242 -17.82 31.32 -29.88
N GLY A 243 -17.31 30.38 -30.69
CA GLY A 243 -16.44 30.68 -31.83
C GLY A 243 -14.94 30.73 -31.51
N LEU A 244 -14.51 30.24 -30.31
CA LEU A 244 -13.09 30.12 -30.00
C LEU A 244 -12.46 28.96 -30.78
N THR A 245 -11.19 29.12 -31.18
CA THR A 245 -10.44 28.02 -31.82
C THR A 245 -9.95 27.00 -30.76
N VAL A 246 -9.61 25.81 -31.23
CA VAL A 246 -9.08 24.74 -30.37
C VAL A 246 -7.84 25.21 -29.58
N GLU A 247 -6.94 25.95 -30.24
CA GLU A 247 -5.72 26.46 -29.61
C GLU A 247 -6.03 27.52 -28.55
N GLN A 248 -7.02 28.39 -28.79
CA GLN A 248 -7.47 29.39 -27.82
C GLN A 248 -8.12 28.72 -26.59
N ILE A 249 -8.89 27.65 -26.81
CA ILE A 249 -9.52 26.89 -25.73
C ILE A 249 -8.44 26.14 -24.92
N ALA A 250 -7.49 25.49 -25.57
CA ALA A 250 -6.38 24.82 -24.94
C ALA A 250 -5.58 25.78 -24.04
N GLN A 251 -5.26 26.96 -24.56
CA GLN A 251 -4.58 28.00 -23.79
C GLN A 251 -5.42 28.55 -22.62
N ALA A 252 -6.73 28.77 -22.85
CA ALA A 252 -7.61 29.34 -21.81
C ALA A 252 -7.89 28.38 -20.65
N LEU A 253 -7.95 27.07 -20.94
CA LEU A 253 -8.23 26.03 -19.95
C LEU A 253 -6.97 25.34 -19.41
N ASP A 254 -5.78 25.71 -19.91
CA ASP A 254 -4.52 25.03 -19.57
C ASP A 254 -4.65 23.50 -19.79
N LEU A 255 -4.95 23.14 -21.07
CA LEU A 255 -5.10 21.77 -21.56
C LEU A 255 -4.24 21.57 -22.81
N ASP A 256 -3.93 20.30 -23.13
CA ASP A 256 -3.28 19.96 -24.39
C ASP A 256 -4.25 20.17 -25.58
N VAL A 257 -3.72 20.67 -26.69
CA VAL A 257 -4.49 20.86 -27.93
C VAL A 257 -5.12 19.54 -28.40
N THR A 258 -4.38 18.43 -28.25
CA THR A 258 -4.86 17.09 -28.57
C THR A 258 -6.04 16.64 -27.70
N GLU A 259 -6.04 17.02 -26.43
CA GLU A 259 -7.12 16.71 -25.50
C GLU A 259 -8.40 17.49 -25.87
N VAL A 260 -8.25 18.78 -26.23
CA VAL A 260 -9.37 19.60 -26.68
C VAL A 260 -9.94 19.08 -28.01
N GLN A 261 -9.10 18.63 -28.96
CA GLN A 261 -9.54 18.02 -30.23
C GLN A 261 -10.34 16.76 -30.00
N GLN A 262 -9.85 15.89 -29.09
CA GLN A 262 -10.51 14.63 -28.79
C GLN A 262 -11.93 14.83 -28.21
N VAL A 263 -12.11 15.81 -27.31
CA VAL A 263 -13.42 16.15 -26.73
C VAL A 263 -14.30 16.88 -27.75
N ALA A 264 -13.71 17.65 -28.65
CA ALA A 264 -14.40 18.33 -29.74
C ALA A 264 -14.87 17.41 -30.87
N GLY A 265 -14.37 16.17 -30.94
CA GLY A 265 -14.66 15.23 -32.04
C GLY A 265 -13.98 15.60 -33.36
N LEU A 266 -12.81 16.27 -33.31
CA LEU A 266 -12.03 16.75 -34.44
C LEU A 266 -10.77 15.90 -34.67
#